data_40e660bb877bfa52ce3ec1a153aad1a5
#
_entry.id   40e660bb877bfa52ce3ec1a153aad1a5
#
_cell.length_a   1.000
_cell.length_b   1.000
_cell.length_c   1.000
_cell.angle_alpha   90.00
_cell.angle_beta   90.00
_cell.angle_gamma   90.00
#
_symmetry.space_group_name_H-M   'P 1'
#
loop_
_entity.id
_entity.type
_entity.pdbx_description
1 polymer ?
#
loop_
_entity_poly.entity_id
_entity_poly.type
_entity_poly.pdbx_seq_one_letter_code
_entity_poly.pdbx_strand_id
1 'polypeptide(L)'
;MKKILVIIVLNLCLTIPSQADNIRDFEIEGISIGDSLLEFVTLAEIDKFPRNEVGKYKRTLIQTNLEIYDSLLVTYKKNDNKYIIEGLTANIRIYSGINNCYKKMSSIEKEISSLFSNLTRKNWGILELDKPYQTYNPITYDFENKDRIQIACWDLRISKDKDNDRDLFKFSLMSSAYVNEIKLQAVE
;
A
#
# COMPACT_ATOMS: atom_id res chain seq x y z
N MET A 1 3.18 -0.84 48.62
CA MET A 1 3.66 0.08 47.57
C MET A 1 4.99 -0.41 46.95
N LYS A 2 5.08 -1.63 46.42
CA LYS A 2 6.31 -2.22 45.86
C LYS A 2 6.14 -2.93 44.49
N LYS A 3 5.01 -2.70 43.78
CA LYS A 3 4.68 -3.40 42.54
C LYS A 3 4.78 -2.54 41.26
N ILE A 4 5.08 -1.25 41.39
CA ILE A 4 5.13 -0.33 40.22
C ILE A 4 6.52 -0.27 39.58
N LEU A 5 7.57 -0.67 40.30
CA LEU A 5 8.96 -0.51 39.81
C LEU A 5 9.40 -1.60 38.82
N VAL A 6 8.72 -2.75 38.77
CA VAL A 6 9.10 -3.88 37.92
C VAL A 6 8.61 -3.73 36.47
N ILE A 7 7.55 -2.96 36.24
CA ILE A 7 6.96 -2.79 34.90
C ILE A 7 7.76 -1.79 34.05
N ILE A 8 8.42 -0.82 34.68
CA ILE A 8 9.20 0.21 33.94
C ILE A 8 10.52 -0.35 33.41
N VAL A 9 11.12 -1.32 34.10
CA VAL A 9 12.41 -1.90 33.66
C VAL A 9 12.25 -2.87 32.48
N LEU A 10 11.11 -3.50 32.33
CA LEU A 10 10.86 -4.44 31.23
C LEU A 10 10.56 -3.74 29.90
N ASN A 11 10.09 -2.49 29.93
CA ASN A 11 9.84 -1.70 28.72
C ASN A 11 11.09 -1.01 28.15
N LEU A 12 12.19 -0.94 28.89
CA LEU A 12 13.41 -0.27 28.44
C LEU A 12 14.35 -1.21 27.62
N CYS A 13 14.09 -2.51 27.62
CA CYS A 13 14.91 -3.48 26.89
C CYS A 13 14.38 -3.84 25.49
N LEU A 14 13.28 -3.26 25.04
CA LEU A 14 12.63 -3.60 23.75
C LEU A 14 12.68 -2.49 22.69
N THR A 15 13.43 -1.42 22.92
CA THR A 15 13.70 -0.43 21.87
C THR A 15 15.06 -0.67 21.21
N ILE A 16 15.30 -1.87 20.72
CA ILE A 16 16.15 -2.02 19.55
C ILE A 16 15.25 -1.56 18.41
N PRO A 17 15.57 -0.49 17.65
CA PRO A 17 14.88 -0.24 16.39
C PRO A 17 15.11 -1.49 15.53
N SER A 18 14.13 -2.34 15.43
CA SER A 18 14.10 -3.37 14.40
C SER A 18 14.09 -2.59 13.09
N GLN A 19 15.24 -2.43 12.46
CA GLN A 19 15.27 -2.02 11.07
C GLN A 19 14.50 -3.10 10.31
N ALA A 20 13.36 -2.74 9.79
CA ALA A 20 12.62 -3.65 8.92
C ALA A 20 13.45 -3.80 7.63
N ASP A 21 14.09 -4.94 7.48
CA ASP A 21 14.95 -5.23 6.33
C ASP A 21 14.17 -5.84 5.16
N ASN A 22 12.89 -6.16 5.38
CA ASN A 22 12.05 -6.86 4.42
C ASN A 22 10.65 -6.22 4.33
N ILE A 23 10.07 -6.19 3.13
CA ILE A 23 8.70 -5.71 2.93
C ILE A 23 7.67 -6.53 3.72
N ARG A 24 7.98 -7.77 4.06
CA ARG A 24 7.11 -8.66 4.87
C ARG A 24 7.02 -8.26 6.33
N ASP A 25 7.91 -7.40 6.80
CA ASP A 25 7.88 -6.84 8.16
C ASP A 25 6.85 -5.71 8.29
N PHE A 26 6.21 -5.34 7.15
CA PHE A 26 5.16 -4.33 7.10
C PHE A 26 3.78 -4.96 7.09
N GLU A 27 2.91 -4.35 7.86
CA GLU A 27 1.50 -4.70 7.91
C GLU A 27 0.63 -3.49 7.54
N ILE A 28 -0.42 -3.75 6.79
CA ILE A 28 -1.52 -2.82 6.55
C ILE A 28 -2.78 -3.50 7.07
N GLU A 29 -3.38 -2.97 8.13
CA GLU A 29 -4.54 -3.58 8.81
C GLU A 29 -4.27 -5.03 9.27
N GLY A 30 -3.03 -5.31 9.73
CA GLY A 30 -2.62 -6.65 10.15
C GLY A 30 -2.35 -7.64 9.00
N ILE A 31 -2.26 -7.17 7.76
CA ILE A 31 -2.04 -7.98 6.55
C ILE A 31 -0.67 -7.66 5.97
N SER A 32 0.13 -8.68 5.63
CA SER A 32 1.46 -8.55 5.06
C SER A 32 1.60 -9.19 3.68
N ILE A 33 2.64 -8.80 2.96
CA ILE A 33 3.08 -9.52 1.75
C ILE A 33 3.57 -10.93 2.16
N GLY A 34 3.05 -11.94 1.49
CA GLY A 34 3.38 -13.35 1.76
C GLY A 34 2.36 -14.08 2.63
N ASP A 35 1.42 -13.37 3.27
CA ASP A 35 0.31 -13.99 3.97
C ASP A 35 -0.66 -14.65 2.99
N SER A 36 -1.47 -15.58 3.49
CA SER A 36 -2.61 -16.10 2.74
C SER A 36 -3.80 -15.16 2.89
N LEU A 37 -4.36 -14.70 1.77
CA LEU A 37 -5.58 -13.88 1.79
C LEU A 37 -6.76 -14.60 2.47
N LEU A 38 -6.75 -15.95 2.47
CA LEU A 38 -7.80 -16.75 3.11
C LEU A 38 -7.78 -16.71 4.65
N GLU A 39 -6.72 -16.17 5.26
CA GLU A 39 -6.67 -15.94 6.71
C GLU A 39 -7.52 -14.73 7.13
N PHE A 40 -7.83 -13.83 6.19
CA PHE A 40 -8.51 -12.57 6.46
C PHE A 40 -9.93 -12.51 5.87
N VAL A 41 -10.16 -13.19 4.75
CA VAL A 41 -11.44 -13.18 4.02
C VAL A 41 -11.79 -14.54 3.46
N THR A 42 -13.08 -14.78 3.24
CA THR A 42 -13.58 -16.01 2.61
C THR A 42 -13.48 -15.97 1.08
N LEU A 43 -13.51 -17.12 0.43
CA LEU A 43 -13.57 -17.20 -1.04
C LEU A 43 -14.75 -16.42 -1.61
N ALA A 44 -15.91 -16.46 -0.96
CA ALA A 44 -17.10 -15.73 -1.40
C ALA A 44 -16.88 -14.20 -1.35
N GLU A 45 -16.10 -13.69 -0.40
CA GLU A 45 -15.76 -12.27 -0.34
C GLU A 45 -14.73 -11.91 -1.41
N ILE A 46 -13.77 -12.78 -1.72
CA ILE A 46 -12.80 -12.58 -2.81
C ILE A 46 -13.55 -12.45 -4.14
N ASP A 47 -14.50 -13.33 -4.40
CA ASP A 47 -15.26 -13.38 -5.65
C ASP A 47 -16.29 -12.25 -5.78
N LYS A 48 -16.72 -11.67 -4.67
CA LYS A 48 -17.71 -10.58 -4.64
C LYS A 48 -17.21 -9.29 -5.28
N PHE A 49 -15.92 -8.98 -5.15
CA PHE A 49 -15.32 -7.72 -5.62
C PHE A 49 -14.08 -7.93 -6.49
N PRO A 50 -14.18 -8.72 -7.59
CA PRO A 50 -13.07 -8.91 -8.49
C PRO A 50 -12.66 -7.58 -9.12
N ARG A 51 -11.37 -7.41 -9.38
CA ARG A 51 -10.80 -6.29 -10.12
C ARG A 51 -10.09 -6.81 -11.36
N ASN A 52 -9.70 -5.88 -12.24
CA ASN A 52 -8.96 -6.24 -13.44
C ASN A 52 -7.69 -7.03 -13.09
N GLU A 53 -7.37 -7.93 -13.96
CA GLU A 53 -6.16 -8.73 -13.89
C GLU A 53 -4.94 -7.93 -14.40
N VAL A 54 -3.77 -8.31 -13.93
CA VAL A 54 -2.48 -7.77 -14.41
C VAL A 54 -1.59 -8.97 -14.72
N GLY A 55 -1.39 -9.28 -15.99
CA GLY A 55 -0.64 -10.45 -16.42
C GLY A 55 -1.12 -11.73 -15.75
N LYS A 56 -0.26 -12.39 -14.99
CA LYS A 56 -0.57 -13.63 -14.25
C LYS A 56 -1.21 -13.41 -12.87
N TYR A 57 -1.57 -12.17 -12.51
CA TYR A 57 -2.15 -11.84 -11.22
C TYR A 57 -3.63 -11.49 -11.32
N LYS A 58 -4.37 -11.88 -10.29
CA LYS A 58 -5.73 -11.41 -9.99
C LYS A 58 -5.69 -10.37 -8.89
N ARG A 59 -6.71 -9.52 -8.86
CA ARG A 59 -6.89 -8.52 -7.83
C ARG A 59 -8.31 -8.57 -7.28
N THR A 60 -8.44 -8.38 -5.99
CA THR A 60 -9.73 -8.22 -5.31
C THR A 60 -9.71 -7.01 -4.40
N LEU A 61 -10.89 -6.44 -4.11
CA LEU A 61 -11.04 -5.32 -3.22
C LEU A 61 -11.65 -5.78 -1.90
N ILE A 62 -11.01 -5.43 -0.78
CA ILE A 62 -11.52 -5.61 0.57
C ILE A 62 -12.01 -4.26 1.09
N GLN A 63 -13.23 -4.20 1.64
CA GLN A 63 -13.84 -2.99 2.18
C GLN A 63 -14.48 -3.19 3.56
N THR A 64 -14.36 -4.38 4.12
CA THR A 64 -14.95 -4.75 5.41
C THR A 64 -13.88 -4.88 6.48
N ASN A 65 -14.22 -4.52 7.70
CA ASN A 65 -13.37 -4.63 8.88
C ASN A 65 -12.06 -3.85 8.81
N LEU A 66 -12.05 -2.70 8.10
CA LEU A 66 -10.90 -1.80 8.02
C LEU A 66 -11.08 -0.66 9.03
N GLU A 67 -10.01 -0.30 9.76
CA GLU A 67 -10.04 0.75 10.79
C GLU A 67 -9.59 2.11 10.25
N ILE A 68 -8.58 2.11 9.37
CA ILE A 68 -7.90 3.33 8.93
C ILE A 68 -8.18 3.62 7.45
N TYR A 69 -8.28 2.57 6.62
CA TYR A 69 -8.35 2.71 5.17
C TYR A 69 -9.77 2.48 4.64
N ASP A 70 -10.14 3.19 3.56
CA ASP A 70 -11.44 3.01 2.90
C ASP A 70 -11.54 1.69 2.15
N SER A 71 -10.41 1.17 1.69
CA SER A 71 -10.34 -0.12 1.00
C SER A 71 -8.90 -0.63 0.86
N LEU A 72 -8.76 -1.94 0.76
CA LEU A 72 -7.52 -2.61 0.38
C LEU A 72 -7.70 -3.29 -0.97
N LEU A 73 -6.81 -3.02 -1.91
CA LEU A 73 -6.68 -3.77 -3.16
C LEU A 73 -5.60 -4.82 -2.96
N VAL A 74 -5.99 -6.09 -2.96
CA VAL A 74 -5.09 -7.23 -2.76
C VAL A 74 -4.80 -7.91 -4.09
N THR A 75 -3.55 -8.25 -4.32
CA THR A 75 -3.05 -8.90 -5.54
C THR A 75 -2.44 -10.25 -5.21
N TYR A 76 -2.83 -11.29 -5.95
CA TYR A 76 -2.35 -12.67 -5.79
C TYR A 76 -2.27 -13.37 -7.15
N LYS A 77 -1.52 -14.50 -7.27
CA LYS A 77 -1.38 -15.23 -8.54
C LYS A 77 -2.68 -15.96 -8.92
N LYS A 78 -3.03 -16.00 -10.21
CA LYS A 78 -4.25 -16.61 -10.75
C LYS A 78 -4.46 -18.07 -10.37
N ASN A 79 -3.39 -18.85 -10.32
CA ASN A 79 -3.44 -20.28 -10.13
C ASN A 79 -2.83 -20.71 -8.77
N ASP A 80 -2.81 -19.79 -7.81
CA ASP A 80 -2.31 -20.07 -6.46
C ASP A 80 -3.49 -20.41 -5.54
N ASN A 81 -3.62 -21.69 -5.20
CA ASN A 81 -4.66 -22.17 -4.29
C ASN A 81 -4.48 -21.70 -2.83
N LYS A 82 -3.32 -21.15 -2.50
CA LYS A 82 -3.03 -20.57 -1.18
C LYS A 82 -3.37 -19.09 -1.11
N TYR A 83 -3.64 -18.45 -2.27
CA TYR A 83 -3.96 -17.03 -2.36
C TYR A 83 -2.89 -16.15 -1.70
N ILE A 84 -1.60 -16.45 -1.92
CA ILE A 84 -0.49 -15.70 -1.32
C ILE A 84 -0.49 -14.26 -1.84
N ILE A 85 -0.46 -13.32 -0.92
CA ILE A 85 -0.47 -11.89 -1.20
C ILE A 85 0.88 -11.46 -1.77
N GLU A 86 0.86 -10.94 -2.99
CA GLU A 86 2.03 -10.44 -3.71
C GLU A 86 1.99 -8.91 -3.90
N GLY A 87 0.81 -8.31 -3.69
CA GLY A 87 0.62 -6.88 -3.69
C GLY A 87 -0.54 -6.47 -2.79
N LEU A 88 -0.33 -5.41 -2.02
CA LEU A 88 -1.31 -4.87 -1.10
C LEU A 88 -1.33 -3.35 -1.25
N THR A 89 -2.46 -2.77 -1.63
CA THR A 89 -2.63 -1.32 -1.79
C THR A 89 -3.77 -0.82 -0.92
N ALA A 90 -3.43 0.00 0.05
CA ALA A 90 -4.39 0.72 0.88
C ALA A 90 -4.80 2.03 0.21
N ASN A 91 -6.09 2.34 0.25
CA ASN A 91 -6.66 3.54 -0.34
C ASN A 91 -7.36 4.39 0.72
N ILE A 92 -7.11 5.70 0.68
CA ILE A 92 -7.81 6.71 1.50
C ILE A 92 -8.36 7.78 0.56
N ARG A 93 -9.66 8.04 0.66
CA ARG A 93 -10.31 9.13 -0.08
C ARG A 93 -10.02 10.45 0.59
N ILE A 94 -9.63 11.44 -0.19
CA ILE A 94 -9.33 12.79 0.27
C ILE A 94 -10.38 13.73 -0.31
N TYR A 95 -11.29 14.20 0.53
CA TYR A 95 -12.40 15.08 0.10
C TYR A 95 -12.03 16.58 0.11
N SER A 96 -10.86 16.92 0.62
CA SER A 96 -10.44 18.30 0.85
C SER A 96 -9.41 18.81 -0.17
N GLY A 97 -9.32 18.14 -1.32
CA GLY A 97 -8.47 18.50 -2.46
C GLY A 97 -7.06 17.96 -2.40
N ILE A 98 -6.43 17.91 -3.57
CA ILE A 98 -5.13 17.25 -3.82
C ILE A 98 -3.99 17.74 -2.91
N ASN A 99 -4.01 19.00 -2.50
CA ASN A 99 -2.99 19.55 -1.60
C ASN A 99 -2.96 18.83 -0.22
N ASN A 100 -4.12 18.36 0.27
CA ASN A 100 -4.16 17.59 1.51
C ASN A 100 -3.68 16.15 1.30
N CYS A 101 -3.86 15.59 0.11
CA CYS A 101 -3.21 14.34 -0.26
C CYS A 101 -1.68 14.50 -0.21
N TYR A 102 -1.12 15.55 -0.80
CA TYR A 102 0.32 15.80 -0.78
C TYR A 102 0.87 16.01 0.64
N LYS A 103 0.13 16.70 1.52
CA LYS A 103 0.52 16.82 2.93
C LYS A 103 0.60 15.45 3.62
N LYS A 104 -0.43 14.59 3.41
CA LYS A 104 -0.44 13.23 3.95
C LYS A 104 0.72 12.41 3.38
N MET A 105 0.94 12.47 2.07
CA MET A 105 2.05 11.79 1.39
C MET A 105 3.40 12.21 1.98
N SER A 106 3.63 13.51 2.21
CA SER A 106 4.86 14.03 2.82
C SER A 106 5.05 13.56 4.26
N SER A 107 3.99 13.38 5.04
CA SER A 107 4.08 12.81 6.40
C SER A 107 4.53 11.35 6.36
N ILE A 108 3.87 10.53 5.54
CA ILE A 108 4.22 9.12 5.37
C ILE A 108 5.63 8.95 4.79
N GLU A 109 6.06 9.82 3.88
CA GLU A 109 7.41 9.84 3.34
C GLU A 109 8.47 10.01 4.44
N LYS A 110 8.23 10.93 5.39
CA LYS A 110 9.15 11.13 6.53
C LYS A 110 9.20 9.89 7.43
N GLU A 111 8.07 9.25 7.67
CA GLU A 111 7.99 8.02 8.47
C GLU A 111 8.77 6.88 7.79
N ILE A 112 8.54 6.62 6.49
CA ILE A 112 9.30 5.63 5.73
C ILE A 112 10.81 5.93 5.80
N SER A 113 11.21 7.18 5.57
CA SER A 113 12.62 7.57 5.59
C SER A 113 13.28 7.45 6.97
N SER A 114 12.50 7.53 8.04
CA SER A 114 12.99 7.33 9.41
C SER A 114 13.15 5.86 9.79
N LEU A 115 12.33 4.99 9.20
CA LEU A 115 12.36 3.55 9.46
C LEU A 115 13.41 2.82 8.63
N PHE A 116 13.77 3.36 7.47
CA PHE A 116 14.66 2.72 6.49
C PHE A 116 15.76 3.65 6.03
N SER A 117 16.99 3.24 6.25
CA SER A 117 18.18 3.97 5.75
C SER A 117 18.65 3.49 4.37
N ASN A 118 18.23 2.29 3.94
CA ASN A 118 18.83 1.57 2.80
C ASN A 118 17.92 1.46 1.56
N LEU A 119 16.75 2.13 1.55
CA LEU A 119 15.85 2.07 0.40
C LEU A 119 16.27 3.02 -0.71
N THR A 120 16.20 2.54 -1.95
CA THR A 120 16.38 3.40 -3.12
C THR A 120 15.10 4.17 -3.40
N ARG A 121 15.09 5.47 -3.06
CA ARG A 121 13.95 6.36 -3.30
C ARG A 121 13.96 6.92 -4.72
N LYS A 122 12.79 6.92 -5.37
CA LYS A 122 12.56 7.59 -6.65
C LYS A 122 11.24 8.37 -6.64
N ASN A 123 11.31 9.67 -6.92
CA ASN A 123 10.15 10.51 -7.19
C ASN A 123 9.96 10.60 -8.71
N TRP A 124 8.78 10.22 -9.18
CA TRP A 124 8.46 10.19 -10.62
C TRP A 124 7.83 11.51 -11.11
N GLY A 125 7.52 12.43 -10.19
CA GLY A 125 6.78 13.65 -10.49
C GLY A 125 5.32 13.38 -10.80
N ILE A 126 4.66 14.39 -11.36
CA ILE A 126 3.26 14.29 -11.76
C ILE A 126 3.20 13.61 -13.14
N LEU A 127 2.49 12.51 -13.21
CA LEU A 127 2.26 11.72 -14.42
C LEU A 127 0.79 11.88 -14.84
N GLU A 128 0.57 12.10 -16.14
CA GLU A 128 -0.78 12.11 -16.73
C GLU A 128 -1.25 10.68 -16.96
N LEU A 129 -2.55 10.47 -16.79
CA LEU A 129 -3.21 9.19 -17.08
C LEU A 129 -3.92 9.30 -18.43
N ASP A 130 -4.20 8.18 -19.07
CA ASP A 130 -4.91 8.11 -20.36
C ASP A 130 -6.33 8.71 -20.34
N LYS A 131 -6.84 8.97 -19.13
CA LYS A 131 -8.13 9.65 -18.96
C LYS A 131 -7.92 11.14 -18.81
N PRO A 132 -8.67 11.98 -19.53
CA PRO A 132 -8.53 13.43 -19.43
C PRO A 132 -8.74 13.91 -17.99
N TYR A 133 -7.89 14.86 -17.58
CA TYR A 133 -7.90 15.50 -16.27
C TYR A 133 -7.55 14.59 -15.07
N GLN A 134 -6.94 13.44 -15.29
CA GLN A 134 -6.46 12.59 -14.20
C GLN A 134 -4.94 12.57 -14.18
N THR A 135 -4.37 12.84 -13.01
CA THR A 135 -2.94 12.77 -12.79
C THR A 135 -2.63 11.96 -11.53
N TYR A 136 -1.43 11.41 -11.44
CA TYR A 136 -0.94 10.85 -10.21
C TYR A 136 0.53 11.19 -9.98
N ASN A 137 0.92 11.29 -8.72
CA ASN A 137 2.29 11.60 -8.33
C ASN A 137 2.84 10.47 -7.45
N PRO A 138 3.55 9.50 -8.00
CA PRO A 138 4.10 8.38 -7.25
C PRO A 138 5.51 8.65 -6.75
N ILE A 139 5.78 8.21 -5.52
CA ILE A 139 7.12 8.05 -4.96
C ILE A 139 7.30 6.57 -4.64
N THR A 140 8.41 5.99 -5.10
CA THR A 140 8.74 4.58 -4.85
C THR A 140 9.98 4.46 -3.99
N TYR A 141 10.02 3.39 -3.20
CA TYR A 141 11.14 2.96 -2.38
C TYR A 141 11.40 1.49 -2.68
N ASP A 142 12.52 1.20 -3.30
CA ASP A 142 12.92 -0.15 -3.68
C ASP A 142 13.91 -0.72 -2.65
N PHE A 143 13.59 -1.92 -2.15
CA PHE A 143 14.51 -2.76 -1.37
C PHE A 143 15.58 -3.40 -2.27
N GLU A 144 16.66 -3.92 -1.67
CA GLU A 144 17.72 -4.61 -2.43
C GLU A 144 17.19 -5.81 -3.22
N ASN A 145 16.26 -6.57 -2.64
CA ASN A 145 15.57 -7.71 -3.27
C ASN A 145 14.54 -7.32 -4.34
N LYS A 146 14.39 -6.00 -4.63
CA LYS A 146 13.44 -5.40 -5.58
C LYS A 146 11.98 -5.43 -5.15
N ASP A 147 11.68 -5.79 -3.92
CA ASP A 147 10.40 -5.46 -3.33
C ASP A 147 10.23 -3.95 -3.28
N ARG A 148 8.98 -3.47 -3.24
CA ARG A 148 8.71 -2.03 -3.39
C ARG A 148 7.62 -1.53 -2.46
N ILE A 149 7.90 -0.40 -1.81
CA ILE A 149 6.87 0.47 -1.25
C ILE A 149 6.58 1.57 -2.27
N GLN A 150 5.30 1.88 -2.48
CA GLN A 150 4.89 3.04 -3.28
C GLN A 150 3.84 3.84 -2.52
N ILE A 151 4.04 5.15 -2.49
CA ILE A 151 3.02 6.11 -2.07
C ILE A 151 2.64 6.99 -3.24
N ALA A 152 1.36 7.31 -3.37
CA ALA A 152 0.90 8.13 -4.49
C ALA A 152 -0.34 8.93 -4.14
N CYS A 153 -0.40 10.16 -4.66
CA CYS A 153 -1.62 10.94 -4.73
C CYS A 153 -2.19 10.89 -6.15
N TRP A 154 -3.47 10.55 -6.23
CA TRP A 154 -4.24 10.54 -7.46
C TRP A 154 -5.21 11.71 -7.45
N ASP A 155 -5.06 12.60 -8.41
CA ASP A 155 -6.01 13.67 -8.69
C ASP A 155 -7.06 13.11 -9.66
N LEU A 156 -8.24 12.85 -9.14
CA LEU A 156 -9.35 12.23 -9.88
C LEU A 156 -10.42 13.26 -10.23
N ARG A 157 -10.06 14.36 -10.82
CA ARG A 157 -11.03 15.35 -11.32
C ARG A 157 -11.93 14.72 -12.39
N ILE A 158 -12.99 14.03 -11.95
CA ILE A 158 -13.83 13.18 -12.81
C ILE A 158 -14.86 14.01 -13.58
N SER A 159 -15.20 15.25 -13.15
CA SER A 159 -16.16 16.10 -13.85
C SER A 159 -16.05 17.56 -13.44
N LYS A 160 -16.74 18.45 -14.18
CA LYS A 160 -16.95 19.85 -13.79
C LYS A 160 -17.80 20.03 -12.52
N ASP A 161 -18.24 18.92 -11.94
CA ASP A 161 -19.07 18.86 -10.75
C ASP A 161 -18.17 18.82 -9.52
N LYS A 162 -17.98 19.96 -8.88
CA LYS A 162 -17.08 20.17 -7.74
C LYS A 162 -17.39 19.29 -6.52
N ASP A 163 -18.58 18.73 -6.45
CA ASP A 163 -19.04 17.93 -5.30
C ASP A 163 -18.57 16.46 -5.37
N ASN A 164 -17.96 16.02 -6.48
CA ASN A 164 -17.44 14.67 -6.67
C ASN A 164 -15.92 14.57 -6.77
N ASP A 165 -15.19 15.65 -6.51
CA ASP A 165 -13.72 15.67 -6.49
C ASP A 165 -13.19 14.85 -5.29
N ARG A 166 -12.95 13.58 -5.53
CA ARG A 166 -12.41 12.63 -4.55
C ARG A 166 -11.00 12.26 -4.97
N ASP A 167 -10.04 13.00 -4.45
CA ASP A 167 -8.64 12.59 -4.59
C ASP A 167 -8.39 11.30 -3.81
N LEU A 168 -7.38 10.56 -4.20
CA LEU A 168 -7.08 9.27 -3.60
C LEU A 168 -5.61 9.20 -3.18
N PHE A 169 -5.37 9.00 -1.90
CA PHE A 169 -4.06 8.60 -1.40
C PHE A 169 -3.95 7.09 -1.46
N LYS A 170 -2.84 6.58 -2.01
CA LYS A 170 -2.52 5.17 -2.08
C LYS A 170 -1.20 4.88 -1.39
N PHE A 171 -1.19 3.84 -0.56
CA PHE A 171 0.00 3.24 0.01
C PHE A 171 0.07 1.79 -0.42
N SER A 172 1.14 1.40 -1.10
CA SER A 172 1.25 0.07 -1.70
C SER A 172 2.51 -0.64 -1.26
N LEU A 173 2.36 -1.92 -0.92
CA LEU A 173 3.43 -2.89 -0.73
C LEU A 173 3.39 -3.88 -1.91
N MET A 174 4.52 -4.16 -2.53
CA MET A 174 4.60 -5.02 -3.72
C MET A 174 5.82 -5.91 -3.66
N SER A 175 5.63 -7.21 -3.83
CA SER A 175 6.73 -8.16 -4.00
C SER A 175 7.50 -7.88 -5.30
N SER A 176 8.77 -8.23 -5.34
CA SER A 176 9.60 -8.12 -6.53
C SER A 176 9.03 -8.88 -7.72
N ALA A 177 8.36 -10.01 -7.47
CA ALA A 177 7.69 -10.80 -8.50
C ALA A 177 6.54 -10.04 -9.16
N TYR A 178 5.73 -9.31 -8.37
CA TYR A 178 4.65 -8.47 -8.87
C TYR A 178 5.17 -7.18 -9.52
N VAL A 179 6.19 -6.55 -8.94
CA VAL A 179 6.86 -5.37 -9.54
C VAL A 179 7.39 -5.66 -10.94
N ASN A 180 8.01 -6.83 -11.14
CA ASN A 180 8.52 -7.24 -12.45
C ASN A 180 7.38 -7.45 -13.47
N GLU A 181 6.25 -8.02 -13.05
CA GLU A 181 5.09 -8.19 -13.95
C GLU A 181 4.52 -6.85 -14.42
N ILE A 182 4.36 -5.87 -13.50
CA ILE A 182 3.88 -4.53 -13.87
C ILE A 182 4.81 -3.87 -14.90
N LYS A 183 6.13 -4.01 -14.75
CA LYS A 183 7.10 -3.45 -15.69
C LYS A 183 6.99 -4.07 -17.07
N LEU A 184 6.75 -5.39 -17.16
CA LEU A 184 6.58 -6.07 -18.46
C LEU A 184 5.33 -5.56 -19.18
N GLN A 185 4.22 -5.35 -18.47
CA GLN A 185 2.98 -4.84 -19.03
C GLN A 185 3.05 -3.36 -19.48
N ALA A 186 3.98 -2.57 -18.94
CA ALA A 186 4.16 -1.17 -19.32
C ALA A 186 5.01 -0.99 -20.61
N VAL A 187 5.57 -2.08 -21.16
CA VAL A 187 6.45 -2.07 -22.36
C VAL A 187 5.70 -2.60 -23.59
N GLU A 188 4.56 -3.27 -23.40
CA GLU A 188 3.65 -3.71 -24.46
C GLU A 188 2.62 -2.62 -24.82
#